data_76a14ffeebe2bb169057520f43aaea55
#
_entry.id   76a14ffeebe2bb169057520f43aaea55
#
_cell.length_a   1.000
_cell.length_b   1.000
_cell.length_c   1.000
_cell.angle_alpha   90.00
_cell.angle_beta   90.00
_cell.angle_gamma   90.00
#
_symmetry.space_group_name_H-M   'P 1'
#
loop_
_entity.id
_entity.type
_entity.pdbx_description
1 polymer ?
#
loop_
_entity_poly.entity_id
_entity_poly.type
_entity_poly.pdbx_seq_one_letter_code
_entity_poly.pdbx_strand_id
1 'polypeptide(L)'
;MRAAFYERLGPARDVLQVGDLPLPEPAPGEVRVRVDSSGINPSDVKSRMGRRVKEMPFPRVIPHSDGAGMIDAVGAGVRSARLGERVWVWNAARGRPHGTACEYLCLPEEQAVVLPEQTSYEAGACLGIPALTALHAVLMDGGVAGKTVMVAGGAGAVGHYAVQFASLLGATRVIASASTSQKAELAHQAGADHVVLYKSEPLAERVLDITQGRGVDRVIEVDISANAAADLKIL
;
A
#
# COMPACT_ATOMS: atom_id res chain seq x y z
N MET A 1 -15.89 13.11 -17.13
CA MET A 1 -15.21 11.86 -16.75
C MET A 1 -16.06 11.09 -15.74
N ARG A 2 -16.05 9.76 -15.81
CA ARG A 2 -16.71 8.94 -14.78
C ARG A 2 -15.85 8.86 -13.52
N ALA A 3 -16.50 8.90 -12.35
CA ALA A 3 -15.82 8.75 -11.07
C ALA A 3 -16.74 8.05 -10.06
N ALA A 4 -16.11 7.37 -9.08
CA ALA A 4 -16.79 6.93 -7.87
C ALA A 4 -16.51 7.96 -6.77
N PHE A 5 -17.53 8.45 -6.10
CA PHE A 5 -17.40 9.50 -5.08
C PHE A 5 -18.43 9.35 -3.95
N TYR A 6 -18.19 10.04 -2.85
CA TYR A 6 -19.16 10.15 -1.75
C TYR A 6 -19.23 11.60 -1.23
N GLU A 7 -20.40 11.98 -0.68
CA GLU A 7 -20.70 13.33 -0.15
C GLU A 7 -21.11 13.28 1.33
N ARG A 8 -21.09 12.11 1.95
CA ARG A 8 -21.27 11.85 3.38
C ARG A 8 -20.55 10.61 3.82
N LEU A 9 -20.20 10.52 5.10
CA LEU A 9 -19.55 9.34 5.68
C LEU A 9 -20.56 8.20 5.84
N GLY A 10 -20.08 6.95 5.69
CA GLY A 10 -20.90 5.76 5.89
C GLY A 10 -20.45 4.51 5.12
N PRO A 11 -21.23 3.42 5.17
CA PRO A 11 -21.00 2.20 4.41
C PRO A 11 -21.02 2.46 2.90
N ALA A 12 -20.19 1.73 2.13
CA ALA A 12 -20.06 1.94 0.69
C ALA A 12 -21.41 1.89 -0.05
N ARG A 13 -22.23 0.88 0.26
CA ARG A 13 -23.56 0.70 -0.37
C ARG A 13 -24.50 1.87 -0.19
N ASP A 14 -24.30 2.68 0.86
CA ASP A 14 -25.24 3.75 1.25
C ASP A 14 -24.75 5.12 0.79
N VAL A 15 -23.45 5.29 0.54
CA VAL A 15 -22.85 6.60 0.28
C VAL A 15 -22.03 6.70 -0.99
N LEU A 16 -21.49 5.57 -1.50
CA LEU A 16 -20.68 5.58 -2.71
C LEU A 16 -21.57 5.67 -3.95
N GLN A 17 -21.31 6.67 -4.78
CA GLN A 17 -22.02 6.93 -6.02
C GLN A 17 -21.05 6.82 -7.19
N VAL A 18 -21.56 6.46 -8.36
CA VAL A 18 -20.82 6.51 -9.62
C VAL A 18 -21.56 7.47 -10.55
N GLY A 19 -20.84 8.45 -11.06
CA GLY A 19 -21.46 9.49 -11.92
C GLY A 19 -20.43 10.25 -12.74
N ASP A 20 -20.93 11.16 -13.57
CA ASP A 20 -20.12 12.00 -14.44
C ASP A 20 -19.75 13.30 -13.73
N LEU A 21 -18.48 13.64 -13.77
CA LEU A 21 -17.90 14.88 -13.25
C LEU A 21 -17.16 15.63 -14.37
N PRO A 22 -16.95 16.94 -14.24
CA PRO A 22 -16.09 17.68 -15.17
C PRO A 22 -14.70 17.06 -15.29
N LEU A 23 -14.11 17.11 -16.48
CA LEU A 23 -12.74 16.73 -16.69
C LEU A 23 -11.82 17.73 -15.99
N PRO A 24 -10.92 17.33 -15.09
CA PRO A 24 -10.03 18.26 -14.43
C PRO A 24 -8.92 18.74 -15.36
N GLU A 25 -8.49 19.98 -15.20
CA GLU A 25 -7.33 20.55 -15.88
C GLU A 25 -6.18 20.71 -14.91
N PRO A 26 -4.93 20.33 -15.32
CA PRO A 26 -3.78 20.39 -14.44
C PRO A 26 -3.37 21.84 -14.16
N ALA A 27 -3.24 22.20 -12.89
CA ALA A 27 -2.70 23.47 -12.43
C ALA A 27 -1.17 23.56 -12.72
N PRO A 28 -0.54 24.74 -12.57
CA PRO A 28 0.92 24.84 -12.66
C PRO A 28 1.63 23.85 -11.72
N GLY A 29 2.60 23.09 -12.26
CA GLY A 29 3.32 22.04 -11.52
C GLY A 29 2.58 20.72 -11.40
N GLU A 30 1.39 20.58 -11.97
CA GLU A 30 0.61 19.33 -11.96
C GLU A 30 0.67 18.61 -13.31
N VAL A 31 0.42 17.31 -13.24
CA VAL A 31 0.12 16.46 -14.40
C VAL A 31 -1.32 15.96 -14.29
N ARG A 32 -1.96 15.72 -15.45
CA ARG A 32 -3.19 14.94 -15.49
C ARG A 32 -2.86 13.51 -15.91
N VAL A 33 -3.30 12.56 -15.11
CA VAL A 33 -3.14 11.12 -15.38
C VAL A 33 -4.48 10.56 -15.81
N ARG A 34 -4.51 9.96 -16.99
CA ARG A 34 -5.59 9.05 -17.38
C ARG A 34 -5.37 7.75 -16.64
N VAL A 35 -6.21 7.50 -15.64
CA VAL A 35 -6.11 6.37 -14.73
C VAL A 35 -6.55 5.09 -15.46
N ASP A 36 -5.70 4.09 -15.44
CA ASP A 36 -6.00 2.74 -15.90
C ASP A 36 -6.47 1.87 -14.73
N SER A 37 -5.68 1.85 -13.66
CA SER A 37 -5.94 1.03 -12.48
C SER A 37 -5.87 1.86 -11.19
N SER A 38 -6.82 1.62 -10.28
CA SER A 38 -6.94 2.32 -8.99
C SER A 38 -6.83 1.33 -7.83
N GLY A 39 -5.91 1.58 -6.90
CA GLY A 39 -5.65 0.75 -5.73
C GLY A 39 -6.54 1.10 -4.54
N ILE A 40 -7.17 0.10 -3.94
CA ILE A 40 -8.02 0.25 -2.75
C ILE A 40 -7.23 -0.16 -1.50
N ASN A 41 -7.23 0.70 -0.48
CA ASN A 41 -6.54 0.45 0.78
C ASN A 41 -7.50 0.46 1.97
N PRO A 42 -7.16 -0.21 3.09
CA PRO A 42 -7.93 -0.12 4.33
C PRO A 42 -8.14 1.32 4.84
N SER A 43 -7.20 2.23 4.56
CA SER A 43 -7.31 3.66 4.87
C SER A 43 -8.49 4.33 4.18
N ASP A 44 -8.77 3.97 2.93
CA ASP A 44 -9.88 4.53 2.14
C ASP A 44 -11.22 4.13 2.75
N VAL A 45 -11.35 2.85 3.11
CA VAL A 45 -12.52 2.33 3.80
C VAL A 45 -12.72 3.01 5.17
N LYS A 46 -11.64 3.12 5.96
CA LYS A 46 -11.69 3.75 7.30
C LYS A 46 -12.05 5.24 7.21
N SER A 47 -11.55 5.97 6.21
CA SER A 47 -11.87 7.38 5.99
C SER A 47 -13.33 7.56 5.61
N ARG A 48 -13.82 6.85 4.59
CA ARG A 48 -15.23 6.90 4.15
C ARG A 48 -16.20 6.49 5.27
N MET A 49 -15.83 5.51 6.11
CA MET A 49 -16.65 5.06 7.25
C MET A 49 -16.67 6.02 8.44
N GLY A 50 -15.93 7.13 8.40
CA GLY A 50 -15.82 8.05 9.54
C GLY A 50 -14.99 7.52 10.71
N ARG A 51 -14.20 6.46 10.50
CA ARG A 51 -13.35 5.88 11.55
C ARG A 51 -12.03 6.64 11.71
N ARG A 52 -11.53 7.25 10.64
CA ARG A 52 -10.29 8.03 10.62
C ARG A 52 -10.55 9.53 10.73
N VAL A 53 -11.62 10.01 10.12
CA VAL A 53 -12.11 11.39 10.18
C VAL A 53 -13.55 11.37 10.65
N LYS A 54 -13.99 12.34 11.44
CA LYS A 54 -15.35 12.42 11.99
C LYS A 54 -16.29 13.27 11.13
N GLU A 55 -15.73 14.11 10.28
CA GLU A 55 -16.44 15.01 9.37
C GLU A 55 -15.91 14.87 7.96
N MET A 56 -16.71 15.23 6.98
CA MET A 56 -16.26 15.26 5.59
C MET A 56 -15.17 16.32 5.43
N PRO A 57 -13.99 15.96 4.90
CA PRO A 57 -12.90 16.92 4.68
C PRO A 57 -13.19 17.88 3.51
N PHE A 58 -14.09 17.48 2.60
CA PHE A 58 -14.53 18.23 1.44
C PHE A 58 -16.00 17.93 1.17
N PRO A 59 -16.74 18.82 0.46
CA PRO A 59 -18.16 18.57 0.12
C PRO A 59 -18.38 17.27 -0.66
N ARG A 60 -17.40 16.88 -1.49
CA ARG A 60 -17.35 15.62 -2.24
C ARG A 60 -15.95 15.06 -2.19
N VAL A 61 -15.82 13.74 -2.09
CA VAL A 61 -14.52 13.03 -2.10
C VAL A 61 -14.56 11.89 -3.11
N ILE A 62 -13.62 11.91 -4.06
CA ILE A 62 -13.25 10.74 -4.88
C ILE A 62 -12.19 9.98 -4.08
N PRO A 63 -12.46 8.74 -3.66
CA PRO A 63 -11.52 8.00 -2.81
C PRO A 63 -10.31 7.47 -3.57
N HIS A 64 -9.48 6.74 -2.85
CA HIS A 64 -8.27 6.02 -3.22
C HIS A 64 -7.05 6.92 -3.41
N SER A 65 -5.95 6.46 -2.82
CA SER A 65 -4.68 7.18 -2.81
C SER A 65 -3.68 6.67 -3.85
N ASP A 66 -3.87 5.43 -4.30
CA ASP A 66 -2.94 4.72 -5.18
C ASP A 66 -3.59 4.46 -6.53
N GLY A 67 -2.79 4.51 -7.57
CA GLY A 67 -3.25 4.21 -8.93
C GLY A 67 -2.09 4.15 -9.90
N ALA A 68 -2.40 3.79 -11.13
CA ALA A 68 -1.45 3.84 -12.23
C ALA A 68 -2.19 4.18 -13.54
N GLY A 69 -1.47 4.75 -14.47
CA GLY A 69 -2.04 5.18 -15.74
C GLY A 69 -1.00 5.88 -16.62
N MET A 70 -1.48 6.79 -17.44
CA MET A 70 -0.63 7.52 -18.41
C MET A 70 -0.89 9.02 -18.30
N ILE A 71 0.16 9.82 -18.31
CA ILE A 71 0.04 11.28 -18.36
C ILE A 71 -0.52 11.70 -19.71
N ASP A 72 -1.66 12.39 -19.71
CA ASP A 72 -2.33 12.86 -20.93
C ASP A 72 -2.37 14.39 -21.05
N ALA A 73 -2.07 15.12 -19.96
CA ALA A 73 -1.90 16.57 -19.99
C ALA A 73 -0.89 17.01 -18.92
N VAL A 74 -0.26 18.16 -19.13
CA VAL A 74 0.70 18.76 -18.20
C VAL A 74 0.37 20.23 -17.97
N GLY A 75 0.48 20.69 -16.73
CA GLY A 75 0.33 22.07 -16.35
C GLY A 75 1.58 22.92 -16.65
N ALA A 76 1.44 24.22 -16.50
CA ALA A 76 2.56 25.15 -16.69
C ALA A 76 3.74 24.79 -15.74
N GLY A 77 4.96 24.84 -16.27
CA GLY A 77 6.18 24.48 -15.54
C GLY A 77 6.57 23.02 -15.58
N VAL A 78 5.68 22.11 -15.95
CA VAL A 78 5.98 20.69 -16.15
C VAL A 78 6.52 20.47 -17.56
N ARG A 79 7.54 19.64 -17.70
CA ARG A 79 8.14 19.31 -19.03
C ARG A 79 7.13 18.58 -19.92
N SER A 80 6.94 19.08 -21.15
CA SER A 80 6.03 18.47 -22.13
C SER A 80 6.43 17.04 -22.53
N ALA A 81 7.71 16.69 -22.39
CA ALA A 81 8.23 15.34 -22.61
C ALA A 81 7.59 14.28 -21.70
N ARG A 82 6.92 14.68 -20.62
CA ARG A 82 6.17 13.76 -19.75
C ARG A 82 4.84 13.27 -20.34
N LEU A 83 4.34 13.90 -21.40
CA LEU A 83 3.15 13.42 -22.12
C LEU A 83 3.37 12.01 -22.66
N GLY A 84 2.45 11.11 -22.38
CA GLY A 84 2.53 9.70 -22.75
C GLY A 84 3.34 8.83 -21.77
N GLU A 85 3.98 9.40 -20.72
CA GLU A 85 4.65 8.59 -19.70
C GLU A 85 3.65 7.69 -18.98
N ARG A 86 4.00 6.41 -18.85
CA ARG A 86 3.36 5.48 -17.95
C ARG A 86 3.81 5.79 -16.53
N VAL A 87 2.86 5.92 -15.61
CA VAL A 87 3.14 6.31 -14.22
C VAL A 87 2.34 5.49 -13.23
N TRP A 88 2.89 5.33 -12.02
CA TRP A 88 2.13 5.02 -10.83
C TRP A 88 2.07 6.26 -9.94
N VAL A 89 1.00 6.39 -9.17
CA VAL A 89 0.75 7.56 -8.33
C VAL A 89 0.61 7.18 -6.86
N TRP A 90 1.03 8.08 -5.98
CA TRP A 90 0.97 7.89 -4.53
C TRP A 90 0.35 9.09 -3.84
N ASN A 91 -0.33 8.82 -2.70
CA ASN A 91 -0.99 9.84 -1.89
C ASN A 91 -1.95 10.76 -2.66
N ALA A 92 -2.60 10.28 -3.72
CA ALA A 92 -3.46 11.08 -4.58
C ALA A 92 -4.58 11.79 -3.79
N ALA A 93 -5.19 11.13 -2.81
CA ALA A 93 -6.28 11.70 -1.99
C ALA A 93 -5.79 12.50 -0.77
N ARG A 94 -4.48 12.66 -0.55
CA ARG A 94 -3.98 13.36 0.65
C ARG A 94 -4.15 14.87 0.54
N GLY A 95 -5.01 15.43 1.41
CA GLY A 95 -5.29 16.88 1.45
C GLY A 95 -6.04 17.39 0.23
N ARG A 96 -6.65 16.50 -0.58
CA ARG A 96 -7.38 16.82 -1.80
C ARG A 96 -8.69 16.06 -1.87
N PRO A 97 -9.72 16.61 -2.55
CA PRO A 97 -10.99 15.94 -2.74
C PRO A 97 -10.95 14.82 -3.80
N HIS A 98 -9.90 14.75 -4.61
CA HIS A 98 -9.81 13.87 -5.77
C HIS A 98 -8.72 12.83 -5.57
N GLY A 99 -9.11 11.57 -5.40
CA GLY A 99 -8.27 10.39 -5.47
C GLY A 99 -8.40 9.66 -6.81
N THR A 100 -7.89 8.42 -6.87
CA THR A 100 -7.75 7.67 -8.13
C THR A 100 -8.99 6.89 -8.57
N ALA A 101 -10.10 6.92 -7.82
CA ALA A 101 -11.34 6.24 -8.20
C ALA A 101 -12.12 6.98 -9.31
N CYS A 102 -11.43 7.38 -10.38
CA CYS A 102 -11.94 8.14 -11.52
C CYS A 102 -11.14 7.85 -12.79
N GLU A 103 -11.65 8.29 -13.94
CA GLU A 103 -10.95 8.14 -15.21
C GLU A 103 -9.73 9.08 -15.36
N TYR A 104 -9.79 10.27 -14.74
CA TYR A 104 -8.72 11.28 -14.85
C TYR A 104 -8.49 11.96 -13.51
N LEU A 105 -7.22 12.16 -13.19
CA LEU A 105 -6.76 12.75 -11.94
C LEU A 105 -5.69 13.80 -12.22
N CYS A 106 -5.80 15.00 -11.61
CA CYS A 106 -4.71 15.98 -11.56
C CYS A 106 -4.00 15.92 -10.20
N LEU A 107 -2.67 15.93 -10.22
CA LEU A 107 -1.83 15.90 -9.01
C LEU A 107 -0.44 16.48 -9.31
N PRO A 108 0.31 16.94 -8.27
CA PRO A 108 1.69 17.38 -8.42
C PRO A 108 2.55 16.36 -9.17
N GLU A 109 3.41 16.83 -10.07
CA GLU A 109 4.18 15.96 -10.97
C GLU A 109 5.10 14.97 -10.22
N GLU A 110 5.59 15.33 -9.04
CA GLU A 110 6.42 14.47 -8.20
C GLU A 110 5.66 13.25 -7.62
N GLN A 111 4.33 13.30 -7.58
CA GLN A 111 3.51 12.17 -7.16
C GLN A 111 3.16 11.20 -8.29
N ALA A 112 3.51 11.53 -9.53
CA ALA A 112 3.40 10.68 -10.71
C ALA A 112 4.78 10.15 -11.09
N VAL A 113 5.11 8.96 -10.63
CA VAL A 113 6.42 8.32 -10.79
C VAL A 113 6.40 7.40 -12.01
N VAL A 114 7.46 7.42 -12.82
CA VAL A 114 7.57 6.57 -14.03
C VAL A 114 7.37 5.10 -13.67
N LEU A 115 6.47 4.43 -14.38
CA LEU A 115 6.22 3.00 -14.29
C LEU A 115 6.97 2.29 -15.43
N PRO A 116 7.88 1.34 -15.14
CA PRO A 116 8.60 0.60 -16.16
C PRO A 116 7.66 -0.12 -17.13
N GLU A 117 8.06 -0.24 -18.41
CA GLU A 117 7.22 -0.82 -19.47
C GLU A 117 6.75 -2.25 -19.16
N GLN A 118 7.61 -3.06 -18.53
CA GLN A 118 7.32 -4.45 -18.17
C GLN A 118 6.41 -4.58 -16.95
N THR A 119 6.11 -3.49 -16.23
CA THR A 119 5.22 -3.50 -15.07
C THR A 119 3.80 -3.16 -15.50
N SER A 120 2.81 -3.97 -15.13
CA SER A 120 1.41 -3.69 -15.45
C SER A 120 0.87 -2.51 -14.64
N TYR A 121 -0.22 -1.89 -15.10
CA TYR A 121 -0.87 -0.81 -14.35
C TYR A 121 -1.49 -1.31 -13.04
N GLU A 122 -1.98 -2.55 -13.00
CA GLU A 122 -2.50 -3.17 -11.78
C GLU A 122 -1.39 -3.31 -10.73
N ALA A 123 -0.20 -3.75 -11.14
CA ALA A 123 0.96 -3.81 -10.24
C ALA A 123 1.38 -2.41 -9.79
N GLY A 124 1.40 -1.43 -10.72
CA GLY A 124 1.67 -0.02 -10.41
C GLY A 124 0.71 0.56 -9.38
N ALA A 125 -0.59 0.25 -9.49
CA ALA A 125 -1.63 0.71 -8.56
C ALA A 125 -1.51 0.09 -7.15
N CYS A 126 -0.65 -0.90 -6.96
CA CYS A 126 -0.37 -1.52 -5.67
C CYS A 126 0.95 -1.04 -5.02
N LEU A 127 1.68 -0.12 -5.66
CA LEU A 127 2.97 0.36 -5.13
C LEU A 127 2.83 1.45 -4.05
N GLY A 128 1.82 2.31 -4.13
CA GLY A 128 1.70 3.49 -3.27
C GLY A 128 1.69 3.15 -1.78
N ILE A 129 0.53 3.06 -1.15
CA ILE A 129 0.43 2.84 0.30
C ILE A 129 1.09 1.52 0.73
N PRO A 130 0.82 0.35 0.13
CA PRO A 130 1.35 -0.89 0.69
C PRO A 130 2.87 -1.03 0.55
N ALA A 131 3.44 -0.76 -0.63
CA ALA A 131 4.89 -0.92 -0.81
C ALA A 131 5.69 0.15 -0.06
N LEU A 132 5.27 1.44 -0.10
CA LEU A 132 5.96 2.49 0.64
C LEU A 132 5.85 2.31 2.15
N THR A 133 4.72 1.80 2.67
CA THR A 133 4.57 1.46 4.09
C THR A 133 5.53 0.34 4.48
N ALA A 134 5.61 -0.72 3.67
CA ALA A 134 6.53 -1.83 3.90
C ALA A 134 8.00 -1.38 3.85
N LEU A 135 8.38 -0.62 2.83
CA LEU A 135 9.75 -0.11 2.68
C LEU A 135 10.14 0.78 3.88
N HIS A 136 9.25 1.70 4.29
CA HIS A 136 9.49 2.53 5.46
C HIS A 136 9.69 1.69 6.73
N ALA A 137 8.82 0.70 6.98
CA ALA A 137 8.94 -0.19 8.12
C ALA A 137 10.25 -0.99 8.13
N VAL A 138 10.72 -1.43 6.96
CA VAL A 138 11.98 -2.18 6.82
C VAL A 138 13.21 -1.30 7.04
N LEU A 139 13.17 -0.03 6.59
CA LEU A 139 14.30 0.90 6.69
C LEU A 139 14.42 1.61 8.05
N MET A 140 13.36 1.68 8.84
CA MET A 140 13.38 2.35 10.16
C MET A 140 14.49 1.78 11.06
N ASP A 141 14.96 2.57 12.02
CA ASP A 141 15.87 2.18 13.11
C ASP A 141 17.10 1.38 12.64
N GLY A 142 17.74 1.86 11.59
CA GLY A 142 18.96 1.26 11.03
C GLY A 142 18.73 0.06 10.11
N GLY A 143 17.49 -0.19 9.70
CA GLY A 143 17.17 -1.22 8.70
C GLY A 143 17.24 -2.66 9.22
N VAL A 144 17.32 -3.60 8.29
CA VAL A 144 17.23 -5.06 8.57
C VAL A 144 18.47 -5.85 8.18
N ALA A 145 19.48 -5.21 7.60
CA ALA A 145 20.69 -5.90 7.17
C ALA A 145 21.35 -6.66 8.35
N GLY A 146 21.66 -7.93 8.13
CA GLY A 146 22.25 -8.81 9.14
C GLY A 146 21.30 -9.30 10.23
N LYS A 147 20.01 -8.93 10.19
CA LYS A 147 19.01 -9.23 11.24
C LYS A 147 18.13 -10.44 10.89
N THR A 148 17.61 -11.09 11.92
CA THR A 148 16.47 -12.01 11.82
C THR A 148 15.19 -11.20 11.97
N VAL A 149 14.30 -11.26 10.99
CA VAL A 149 13.10 -10.42 10.91
C VAL A 149 11.85 -11.29 10.91
N MET A 150 10.87 -10.94 11.76
CA MET A 150 9.52 -11.49 11.69
C MET A 150 8.60 -10.52 10.95
N VAL A 151 7.83 -11.01 9.96
CA VAL A 151 6.83 -10.25 9.21
C VAL A 151 5.45 -10.82 9.47
N ALA A 152 4.60 -10.07 10.16
CA ALA A 152 3.22 -10.45 10.39
C ALA A 152 2.41 -10.38 9.08
N GLY A 153 1.67 -11.46 8.77
CA GLY A 153 0.81 -11.51 7.60
C GLY A 153 1.56 -11.41 6.26
N GLY A 154 2.63 -12.21 6.07
CA GLY A 154 3.54 -12.15 4.91
C GLY A 154 2.91 -12.31 3.53
N ALA A 155 1.64 -12.74 3.43
CA ALA A 155 0.88 -12.77 2.17
C ALA A 155 -0.16 -11.62 2.06
N GLY A 156 -0.19 -10.70 3.02
CA GLY A 156 -1.02 -9.49 2.98
C GLY A 156 -0.39 -8.39 2.13
N ALA A 157 -1.13 -7.34 1.80
CA ALA A 157 -0.66 -6.28 0.91
C ALA A 157 0.66 -5.63 1.38
N VAL A 158 0.76 -5.27 2.67
CA VAL A 158 1.99 -4.71 3.25
C VAL A 158 3.01 -5.80 3.54
N GLY A 159 2.58 -6.92 4.16
CA GLY A 159 3.48 -8.00 4.56
C GLY A 159 4.23 -8.64 3.40
N HIS A 160 3.58 -8.81 2.25
CA HIS A 160 4.20 -9.38 1.05
C HIS A 160 5.34 -8.50 0.52
N TYR A 161 5.18 -7.18 0.50
CA TYR A 161 6.28 -6.26 0.18
C TYR A 161 7.34 -6.23 1.29
N ALA A 162 6.94 -6.31 2.55
CA ALA A 162 7.89 -6.31 3.66
C ALA A 162 8.81 -7.53 3.63
N VAL A 163 8.29 -8.71 3.28
CA VAL A 163 9.10 -9.93 3.06
C VAL A 163 10.12 -9.69 1.94
N GLN A 164 9.68 -9.20 0.77
CA GLN A 164 10.56 -8.91 -0.36
C GLN A 164 11.65 -7.90 0.01
N PHE A 165 11.28 -6.77 0.61
CA PHE A 165 12.24 -5.74 1.01
C PHE A 165 13.19 -6.21 2.10
N ALA A 166 12.73 -7.01 3.07
CA ALA A 166 13.60 -7.56 4.09
C ALA A 166 14.68 -8.47 3.48
N SER A 167 14.29 -9.34 2.55
CA SER A 167 15.22 -10.19 1.82
C SER A 167 16.20 -9.38 0.96
N LEU A 168 15.68 -8.45 0.14
CA LEU A 168 16.48 -7.60 -0.77
C LEU A 168 17.48 -6.70 -0.02
N LEU A 169 17.11 -6.23 1.18
CA LEU A 169 17.94 -5.33 1.99
C LEU A 169 18.82 -6.07 3.01
N GLY A 170 19.00 -7.38 2.82
CA GLY A 170 20.04 -8.15 3.48
C GLY A 170 19.69 -8.68 4.88
N ALA A 171 18.40 -8.89 5.19
CA ALA A 171 18.05 -9.69 6.37
C ALA A 171 18.71 -11.08 6.27
N THR A 172 19.30 -11.59 7.36
CA THR A 172 19.89 -12.91 7.40
C THR A 172 18.87 -14.03 7.46
N ARG A 173 17.67 -13.70 7.94
CA ARG A 173 16.52 -14.61 8.00
C ARG A 173 15.23 -13.82 7.99
N VAL A 174 14.29 -14.21 7.15
CA VAL A 174 12.94 -13.66 7.09
C VAL A 174 11.96 -14.76 7.48
N ILE A 175 11.28 -14.56 8.62
CA ILE A 175 10.20 -15.43 9.08
C ILE A 175 8.89 -14.69 8.83
N ALA A 176 7.89 -15.33 8.26
CA ALA A 176 6.59 -14.72 8.04
C ALA A 176 5.47 -15.50 8.75
N SER A 177 4.34 -14.85 9.02
CA SER A 177 3.13 -15.57 9.44
C SER A 177 2.08 -15.56 8.34
N ALA A 178 1.30 -16.63 8.27
CA ALA A 178 0.20 -16.78 7.32
C ALA A 178 -0.98 -17.53 7.95
N SER A 179 -2.18 -17.31 7.40
CA SER A 179 -3.40 -17.94 7.93
C SER A 179 -3.77 -19.26 7.26
N THR A 180 -3.19 -19.58 6.12
CA THR A 180 -3.44 -20.82 5.34
C THR A 180 -2.18 -21.23 4.59
N SER A 181 -2.12 -22.52 4.20
CA SER A 181 -0.99 -23.04 3.39
C SER A 181 -0.84 -22.31 2.05
N GLN A 182 -1.93 -21.96 1.38
CA GLN A 182 -1.88 -21.18 0.15
C GLN A 182 -1.23 -19.79 0.36
N LYS A 183 -1.53 -19.13 1.46
CA LYS A 183 -0.90 -17.86 1.82
C LYS A 183 0.57 -18.04 2.25
N ALA A 184 0.90 -19.18 2.86
CA ALA A 184 2.28 -19.50 3.18
C ALA A 184 3.14 -19.64 1.93
N GLU A 185 2.61 -20.29 0.91
CA GLU A 185 3.29 -20.40 -0.39
C GLU A 185 3.57 -19.02 -1.03
N LEU A 186 2.61 -18.10 -0.97
CA LEU A 186 2.83 -16.71 -1.45
C LEU A 186 3.94 -15.99 -0.65
N ALA A 187 4.01 -16.20 0.66
CA ALA A 187 5.06 -15.60 1.47
C ALA A 187 6.44 -16.22 1.18
N HIS A 188 6.51 -17.53 0.93
CA HIS A 188 7.75 -18.18 0.47
C HIS A 188 8.21 -17.66 -0.89
N GLN A 189 7.30 -17.54 -1.86
CA GLN A 189 7.60 -16.96 -3.17
C GLN A 189 8.07 -15.51 -3.08
N ALA A 190 7.63 -14.77 -2.07
CA ALA A 190 8.11 -13.42 -1.78
C ALA A 190 9.52 -13.38 -1.16
N GLY A 191 10.07 -14.52 -0.70
CA GLY A 191 11.41 -14.62 -0.13
C GLY A 191 11.44 -14.88 1.38
N ALA A 192 10.34 -15.35 2.00
CA ALA A 192 10.39 -15.80 3.39
C ALA A 192 11.11 -17.14 3.50
N ASP A 193 12.11 -17.23 4.38
CA ASP A 193 12.83 -18.48 4.68
C ASP A 193 11.94 -19.47 5.42
N HIS A 194 11.09 -18.96 6.32
CA HIS A 194 10.15 -19.76 7.11
C HIS A 194 8.79 -19.07 7.16
N VAL A 195 7.72 -19.88 7.20
CA VAL A 195 6.35 -19.37 7.40
C VAL A 195 5.67 -20.18 8.50
N VAL A 196 5.10 -19.46 9.47
CA VAL A 196 4.33 -20.03 10.58
C VAL A 196 2.83 -19.90 10.29
N LEU A 197 2.08 -21.00 10.34
CA LEU A 197 0.63 -21.01 10.18
C LEU A 197 -0.06 -20.70 11.51
N TYR A 198 -0.20 -19.41 11.84
CA TYR A 198 -0.64 -18.94 13.14
C TYR A 198 -2.04 -19.41 13.59
N LYS A 199 -2.84 -20.00 12.68
CA LYS A 199 -4.15 -20.60 13.05
C LYS A 199 -4.04 -22.01 13.59
N SER A 200 -2.96 -22.73 13.29
CA SER A 200 -2.73 -24.13 13.66
C SER A 200 -1.47 -24.34 14.47
N GLU A 201 -0.59 -23.33 14.53
CA GLU A 201 0.68 -23.38 15.25
C GLU A 201 0.78 -22.22 16.25
N PRO A 202 1.36 -22.44 17.45
CA PRO A 202 1.62 -21.37 18.40
C PRO A 202 2.78 -20.50 17.88
N LEU A 203 2.46 -19.28 17.42
CA LEU A 203 3.38 -18.40 16.69
C LEU A 203 4.70 -18.18 17.42
N ALA A 204 4.64 -17.79 18.70
CA ALA A 204 5.85 -17.45 19.45
C ALA A 204 6.76 -18.67 19.65
N GLU A 205 6.20 -19.80 20.02
CA GLU A 205 6.97 -21.05 20.24
C GLU A 205 7.64 -21.50 18.91
N ARG A 206 6.91 -21.44 17.81
CA ARG A 206 7.47 -21.80 16.50
C ARG A 206 8.58 -20.86 16.04
N VAL A 207 8.47 -19.56 16.28
CA VAL A 207 9.54 -18.60 16.00
C VAL A 207 10.75 -18.87 16.87
N LEU A 208 10.58 -19.16 18.16
CA LEU A 208 11.65 -19.52 19.07
C LEU A 208 12.33 -20.84 18.64
N ASP A 209 11.58 -21.85 18.21
CA ASP A 209 12.16 -23.10 17.66
C ASP A 209 13.03 -22.81 16.44
N ILE A 210 12.52 -22.04 15.46
CA ILE A 210 13.24 -21.67 14.22
C ILE A 210 14.53 -20.91 14.56
N THR A 211 14.50 -20.08 15.60
CA THR A 211 15.64 -19.26 16.01
C THR A 211 16.49 -19.88 17.11
N GLN A 212 16.21 -21.12 17.52
CA GLN A 212 16.92 -21.84 18.60
C GLN A 212 16.92 -21.06 19.93
N GLY A 213 15.75 -20.49 20.25
CA GLY A 213 15.52 -19.74 21.49
C GLY A 213 16.04 -18.29 21.48
N ARG A 214 16.63 -17.80 20.38
CA ARG A 214 17.19 -16.43 20.34
C ARG A 214 16.15 -15.35 20.06
N GLY A 215 15.00 -15.72 19.48
CA GLY A 215 14.01 -14.77 19.01
C GLY A 215 14.43 -14.05 17.72
N VAL A 216 13.83 -12.89 17.48
CA VAL A 216 14.06 -12.05 16.30
C VAL A 216 14.57 -10.66 16.69
N ASP A 217 15.36 -10.06 15.81
CA ASP A 217 15.87 -8.70 16.04
C ASP A 217 14.85 -7.62 15.72
N ARG A 218 13.81 -7.96 14.94
CA ARG A 218 12.77 -7.04 14.50
C ARG A 218 11.49 -7.75 14.15
N VAL A 219 10.36 -7.13 14.52
CA VAL A 219 9.02 -7.49 14.07
C VAL A 219 8.47 -6.38 13.19
N ILE A 220 8.00 -6.72 11.98
CA ILE A 220 7.22 -5.84 11.11
C ILE A 220 5.77 -6.23 11.28
N GLU A 221 5.01 -5.40 12.01
CA GLU A 221 3.69 -5.71 12.49
C GLU A 221 2.61 -4.90 11.76
N VAL A 222 1.48 -5.53 11.44
CA VAL A 222 0.33 -4.93 10.78
C VAL A 222 -0.95 -4.97 11.63
N ASP A 223 -0.95 -5.70 12.74
CA ASP A 223 -2.07 -5.79 13.72
C ASP A 223 -1.56 -5.97 15.16
N ILE A 224 -0.91 -4.94 15.68
CA ILE A 224 -0.32 -4.95 17.03
C ILE A 224 -1.34 -5.33 18.11
N SER A 225 -2.62 -4.98 17.95
CA SER A 225 -3.65 -5.30 18.92
C SER A 225 -3.91 -6.80 19.05
N ALA A 226 -3.73 -7.56 17.98
CA ALA A 226 -3.86 -9.01 18.01
C ALA A 226 -2.57 -9.72 18.41
N ASN A 227 -1.40 -9.16 18.07
CA ASN A 227 -0.14 -9.89 18.09
C ASN A 227 0.84 -9.47 19.20
N ALA A 228 0.63 -8.33 19.89
CA ALA A 228 1.58 -7.77 20.86
C ALA A 228 2.10 -8.79 21.88
N ALA A 229 1.24 -9.68 22.40
CA ALA A 229 1.64 -10.69 23.38
C ALA A 229 2.59 -11.76 22.80
N ALA A 230 2.47 -12.08 21.52
CA ALA A 230 3.37 -13.00 20.83
C ALA A 230 4.67 -12.28 20.46
N ASP A 231 4.57 -11.03 19.97
CA ASP A 231 5.73 -10.22 19.56
C ASP A 231 6.71 -9.99 20.71
N LEU A 232 6.19 -9.68 21.92
CA LEU A 232 6.99 -9.48 23.13
C LEU A 232 7.72 -10.76 23.61
N LYS A 233 7.27 -11.94 23.19
CA LYS A 233 7.95 -13.21 23.54
C LYS A 233 9.09 -13.55 22.60
N ILE A 234 9.06 -13.01 21.38
CA ILE A 234 10.02 -13.35 20.34
C ILE A 234 11.07 -12.24 20.10
N LEU A 235 10.88 -11.04 20.66
CA LEU A 235 11.85 -9.95 20.72
C LEU A 235 12.81 -10.19 21.93
#